data_a4bf9b2aca6f977359ebf498acff1fe4
#
_entry.id   a4bf9b2aca6f977359ebf498acff1fe4
#
_cell.length_a   1.000
_cell.length_b   1.000
_cell.length_c   1.000
_cell.angle_alpha   90.00
_cell.angle_beta   90.00
_cell.angle_gamma   90.00
#
_symmetry.space_group_name_H-M   'P 1'
#
loop_
_entity.id
_entity.type
_entity.pdbx_description
1 polymer ?
#
loop_
_entity_poly.entity_id
_entity_poly.type
_entity_poly.pdbx_seq_one_letter_code
_entity_poly.pdbx_strand_id
1 'polypeptide(L)'
;MQPIIYFEQFNFQYKHAAQPTVKDITFHIYPGEKVLIAGRSGSGKSTLAHCMNGLIPFSYEGTSTGTILINGKDPRKGSIFEQSKQVGTILQDQDAQFIGLTVEEDVAFYLENECVNEDDMKKIVSESLKKVKMHNFHKQSPHELSGGQKQTVSLAGLLTTNADILLFDEPLANLDPASSLHTVELIKEIHKQYHKTIVIIEHRIEEMLNLDLDKIILIDEGEIVAIGTPEKILASNILPSIGLREPMYIEGLKRLHFDSNNDVIYPLENLQRESVSSVINEWMEKQAFCKDTPTKKELLKVENLSFSYPNKQKVLDNVNFSLYKGEIVALLGHNGAGKSTLAHSLIGINKTKNDRILIDGVNINSWSIRKRGEVISYVMQNPNHMITQATVMEEISFSLQLKKISKEEIKLRAEETLKICGLFPFRNWPIQALSYGQKKRLTIASVLTTNPKLIILDEPTAGQDHYHYKQFMTFIRKLAAKGMSFIFITHDMNLALEYADRAIVLHEGEIIANNTASTVLGHPETLKRANLKESSLFKLVKFSGIADPERFMKLYFDDIRRGEGV
;
A
#
# COMPACT_ATOMS: atom_id res chain seq x y z
N MET A 1 -35.29 0.31 13.48
CA MET A 1 -34.75 -0.71 12.56
C MET A 1 -33.83 -1.60 13.39
N GLN A 2 -33.85 -2.92 13.25
CA GLN A 2 -32.94 -3.79 13.99
C GLN A 2 -31.56 -3.77 13.29
N PRO A 3 -30.44 -3.76 14.03
CA PRO A 3 -29.12 -3.81 13.44
C PRO A 3 -28.87 -5.18 12.80
N ILE A 4 -28.19 -5.20 11.66
CA ILE A 4 -27.79 -6.43 10.97
C ILE A 4 -26.50 -7.00 11.56
N ILE A 5 -25.63 -6.15 12.09
CA ILE A 5 -24.45 -6.50 12.87
C ILE A 5 -24.52 -5.77 14.20
N TYR A 6 -24.37 -6.51 15.29
CA TYR A 6 -24.43 -5.97 16.64
C TYR A 6 -23.33 -6.56 17.52
N PHE A 7 -22.55 -5.70 18.13
CA PHE A 7 -21.56 -6.03 19.16
C PHE A 7 -21.87 -5.25 20.43
N GLU A 8 -21.80 -5.91 21.59
CA GLU A 8 -21.99 -5.28 22.90
C GLU A 8 -21.02 -5.86 23.91
N GLN A 9 -20.15 -5.00 24.46
CA GLN A 9 -19.11 -5.35 25.41
C GLN A 9 -18.33 -6.61 25.01
N PHE A 10 -18.08 -6.75 23.70
CA PHE A 10 -17.46 -7.94 23.14
C PHE A 10 -15.95 -7.93 23.33
N ASN A 11 -15.43 -9.05 23.83
CA ASN A 11 -13.99 -9.27 24.01
C ASN A 11 -13.62 -10.58 23.32
N PHE A 12 -12.39 -10.65 22.78
CA PHE A 12 -11.83 -11.89 22.26
C PHE A 12 -10.33 -11.96 22.50
N GLN A 13 -9.88 -13.13 22.94
CA GLN A 13 -8.47 -13.46 23.15
C GLN A 13 -8.14 -14.78 22.45
N TYR A 14 -7.15 -14.77 21.55
CA TYR A 14 -6.63 -16.00 20.95
C TYR A 14 -6.02 -16.92 22.01
N LYS A 15 -6.11 -18.24 21.83
CA LYS A 15 -5.68 -19.29 22.77
C LYS A 15 -4.27 -19.12 23.31
N HIS A 16 -3.34 -18.60 22.51
CA HIS A 16 -1.93 -18.42 22.89
C HIS A 16 -1.54 -16.95 23.10
N ALA A 17 -2.47 -16.02 23.05
CA ALA A 17 -2.20 -14.62 23.30
C ALA A 17 -2.18 -14.33 24.80
N ALA A 18 -1.24 -13.47 25.23
CA ALA A 18 -1.14 -13.06 26.64
C ALA A 18 -2.25 -12.09 27.07
N GLN A 19 -2.87 -11.39 26.11
CA GLN A 19 -3.91 -10.39 26.35
C GLN A 19 -5.02 -10.48 25.30
N PRO A 20 -6.24 -9.99 25.59
CA PRO A 20 -7.29 -9.88 24.62
C PRO A 20 -6.86 -9.03 23.41
N THR A 21 -7.20 -9.53 22.20
CA THR A 21 -6.91 -8.83 20.94
C THR A 21 -7.93 -7.76 20.65
N VAL A 22 -9.19 -7.97 21.05
CA VAL A 22 -10.25 -6.97 21.03
C VAL A 22 -10.90 -6.88 22.40
N LYS A 23 -11.21 -5.66 22.86
CA LYS A 23 -11.62 -5.34 24.24
C LYS A 23 -12.80 -4.39 24.21
N ASP A 24 -13.84 -4.73 24.95
CA ASP A 24 -15.05 -3.91 25.18
C ASP A 24 -15.64 -3.30 23.89
N ILE A 25 -15.68 -4.10 22.83
CA ILE A 25 -16.17 -3.66 21.53
C ILE A 25 -17.70 -3.53 21.56
N THR A 26 -18.18 -2.30 21.34
CA THR A 26 -19.62 -2.01 21.28
C THR A 26 -19.94 -1.13 20.07
N PHE A 27 -20.63 -1.68 19.08
CA PHE A 27 -21.15 -0.95 17.91
C PHE A 27 -22.26 -1.71 17.21
N HIS A 28 -22.95 -1.02 16.30
CA HIS A 28 -23.98 -1.61 15.47
C HIS A 28 -23.91 -1.09 14.04
N ILE A 29 -24.32 -1.93 13.09
CA ILE A 29 -24.45 -1.62 11.67
C ILE A 29 -25.87 -1.97 11.24
N TYR A 30 -26.52 -1.06 10.51
CA TYR A 30 -27.85 -1.27 9.98
C TYR A 30 -27.84 -1.83 8.56
N PRO A 31 -28.93 -2.50 8.12
CA PRO A 31 -29.03 -2.98 6.73
C PRO A 31 -28.83 -1.85 5.72
N GLY A 32 -27.98 -2.13 4.72
CA GLY A 32 -27.66 -1.19 3.64
C GLY A 32 -26.61 -0.13 3.97
N GLU A 33 -26.07 -0.07 5.19
CA GLU A 33 -24.96 0.83 5.50
C GLU A 33 -23.64 0.39 4.83
N LYS A 34 -22.83 1.38 4.47
CA LYS A 34 -21.44 1.24 4.01
C LYS A 34 -20.51 1.70 5.13
N VAL A 35 -19.86 0.76 5.78
CA VAL A 35 -19.07 1.01 6.98
C VAL A 35 -17.60 0.67 6.75
N LEU A 36 -16.72 1.62 7.06
CA LEU A 36 -15.28 1.42 7.11
C LEU A 36 -14.84 1.15 8.56
N ILE A 37 -14.15 0.05 8.77
CA ILE A 37 -13.42 -0.24 10.02
C ILE A 37 -11.95 0.02 9.76
N ALA A 38 -11.39 1.08 10.37
CA ALA A 38 -10.02 1.49 10.15
C ALA A 38 -9.21 1.49 11.46
N GLY A 39 -7.88 1.32 11.34
CA GLY A 39 -6.96 1.27 12.47
C GLY A 39 -5.57 0.81 12.03
N ARG A 40 -4.57 0.92 12.91
CA ARG A 40 -3.20 0.46 12.64
C ARG A 40 -3.14 -1.05 12.41
N SER A 41 -2.06 -1.53 11.82
CA SER A 41 -1.76 -2.97 11.76
C SER A 41 -1.69 -3.55 13.18
N GLY A 42 -2.38 -4.68 13.38
CA GLY A 42 -2.46 -5.33 14.68
C GLY A 42 -3.46 -4.72 15.68
N SER A 43 -4.28 -3.72 15.28
CA SER A 43 -5.30 -3.13 16.16
C SER A 43 -6.54 -4.00 16.41
N GLY A 44 -6.65 -5.20 15.80
CA GLY A 44 -7.78 -6.12 16.01
C GLY A 44 -8.84 -6.13 14.89
N LYS A 45 -8.68 -5.36 13.79
CA LYS A 45 -9.64 -5.27 12.68
C LYS A 45 -9.97 -6.63 12.06
N SER A 46 -8.96 -7.38 11.62
CA SER A 46 -9.16 -8.72 11.02
C SER A 46 -9.73 -9.71 12.02
N THR A 47 -9.46 -9.54 13.33
CA THR A 47 -10.10 -10.34 14.39
C THR A 47 -11.61 -10.07 14.41
N LEU A 48 -12.05 -8.83 14.28
CA LEU A 48 -13.49 -8.51 14.18
C LEU A 48 -14.09 -9.07 12.89
N ALA A 49 -13.38 -9.01 11.75
CA ALA A 49 -13.82 -9.67 10.52
C ALA A 49 -14.03 -11.17 10.73
N HIS A 50 -13.07 -11.84 11.36
CA HIS A 50 -13.15 -13.27 11.66
C HIS A 50 -14.31 -13.61 12.61
N CYS A 51 -14.67 -12.70 13.53
CA CYS A 51 -15.87 -12.88 14.36
C CYS A 51 -17.15 -12.72 13.53
N MET A 52 -17.19 -11.79 12.57
CA MET A 52 -18.37 -11.56 11.73
C MET A 52 -18.59 -12.69 10.71
N ASN A 53 -17.53 -13.23 10.11
CA ASN A 53 -17.66 -14.28 9.09
C ASN A 53 -17.61 -15.72 9.64
N GLY A 54 -17.51 -15.87 10.97
CA GLY A 54 -17.52 -17.18 11.64
C GLY A 54 -16.20 -17.94 11.62
N LEU A 55 -15.10 -17.37 11.10
CA LEU A 55 -13.77 -17.99 11.25
C LEU A 55 -13.36 -18.07 12.73
N ILE A 56 -13.85 -17.18 13.57
CA ILE A 56 -13.84 -17.29 15.02
C ILE A 56 -15.24 -17.73 15.47
N PRO A 57 -15.39 -18.84 16.21
CA PRO A 57 -14.33 -19.66 16.83
C PRO A 57 -13.90 -20.88 16.00
N PHE A 58 -14.46 -21.12 14.80
CA PHE A 58 -14.35 -22.42 14.12
C PHE A 58 -12.97 -22.72 13.52
N SER A 59 -12.26 -21.69 13.04
CA SER A 59 -10.89 -21.83 12.48
C SER A 59 -9.83 -21.26 13.41
N TYR A 60 -10.18 -20.28 14.21
CA TYR A 60 -9.28 -19.62 15.17
C TYR A 60 -9.80 -19.81 16.59
N GLU A 61 -9.11 -20.64 17.37
CA GLU A 61 -9.49 -20.92 18.75
C GLU A 61 -9.16 -19.74 19.68
N GLY A 62 -10.05 -19.48 20.62
CA GLY A 62 -9.89 -18.45 21.64
C GLY A 62 -11.08 -18.39 22.60
N THR A 63 -11.04 -17.43 23.51
CA THR A 63 -12.11 -17.14 24.46
C THR A 63 -12.79 -15.83 24.09
N SER A 64 -14.11 -15.82 24.05
CA SER A 64 -14.91 -14.62 23.82
C SER A 64 -15.91 -14.40 24.93
N THR A 65 -16.13 -13.12 25.28
CA THR A 65 -17.18 -12.66 26.20
C THR A 65 -17.99 -11.56 25.54
N GLY A 66 -19.13 -11.22 26.10
CA GLY A 66 -20.05 -10.23 25.53
C GLY A 66 -20.92 -10.80 24.39
N THR A 67 -21.64 -9.92 23.73
CA THR A 67 -22.65 -10.25 22.72
C THR A 67 -22.14 -9.92 21.32
N ILE A 68 -22.34 -10.86 20.39
CA ILE A 68 -22.23 -10.63 18.94
C ILE A 68 -23.47 -11.23 18.27
N LEU A 69 -24.12 -10.46 17.41
CA LEU A 69 -25.25 -10.94 16.61
C LEU A 69 -25.07 -10.52 15.15
N ILE A 70 -25.27 -11.46 14.25
CA ILE A 70 -25.31 -11.26 12.79
C ILE A 70 -26.69 -11.71 12.33
N ASN A 71 -27.45 -10.81 11.70
CA ASN A 71 -28.88 -11.04 11.38
C ASN A 71 -29.68 -11.58 12.60
N GLY A 72 -29.39 -11.06 13.80
CA GLY A 72 -30.05 -11.47 15.05
C GLY A 72 -29.61 -12.83 15.59
N LYS A 73 -28.63 -13.52 14.99
CA LYS A 73 -28.09 -14.81 15.42
C LYS A 73 -26.67 -14.66 15.93
N ASP A 74 -26.34 -15.44 16.97
CA ASP A 74 -24.96 -15.51 17.46
C ASP A 74 -24.13 -16.42 16.54
N PRO A 75 -23.14 -15.90 15.79
CA PRO A 75 -22.34 -16.68 14.83
C PRO A 75 -21.54 -17.81 15.51
N ARG A 76 -21.30 -17.73 16.80
CA ARG A 76 -20.56 -18.75 17.57
C ARG A 76 -21.36 -20.03 17.79
N LYS A 77 -22.68 -20.00 17.61
CA LYS A 77 -23.60 -21.13 17.86
C LYS A 77 -23.98 -21.91 16.61
N GLY A 78 -23.60 -21.41 15.43
CA GLY A 78 -23.90 -22.04 14.15
C GLY A 78 -22.73 -22.84 13.58
N SER A 79 -22.59 -22.78 12.27
CA SER A 79 -21.45 -23.33 11.51
C SER A 79 -20.88 -22.27 10.56
N ILE A 80 -19.64 -22.48 10.10
CA ILE A 80 -19.04 -21.61 9.05
C ILE A 80 -19.92 -21.57 7.81
N PHE A 81 -20.51 -22.70 7.43
CA PHE A 81 -21.40 -22.80 6.28
C PHE A 81 -22.67 -21.97 6.44
N GLU A 82 -23.32 -21.99 7.60
CA GLU A 82 -24.47 -21.14 7.86
C GLU A 82 -24.10 -19.66 7.87
N GLN A 83 -22.90 -19.34 8.39
CA GLN A 83 -22.42 -17.97 8.45
C GLN A 83 -22.02 -17.43 7.05
N SER A 84 -21.45 -18.27 6.18
CA SER A 84 -21.11 -17.88 4.80
C SER A 84 -22.34 -17.49 3.95
N LYS A 85 -23.53 -18.00 4.28
CA LYS A 85 -24.80 -17.57 3.65
C LYS A 85 -25.23 -16.17 4.05
N GLN A 86 -24.76 -15.68 5.19
CA GLN A 86 -25.14 -14.35 5.71
C GLN A 86 -24.05 -13.31 5.41
N VAL A 87 -22.78 -13.73 5.48
CA VAL A 87 -21.61 -12.85 5.30
C VAL A 87 -20.73 -13.42 4.21
N GLY A 88 -20.81 -12.81 3.02
CA GLY A 88 -19.88 -13.09 1.94
C GLY A 88 -18.58 -12.32 2.17
N THR A 89 -17.43 -12.99 2.13
CA THR A 89 -16.14 -12.40 2.49
C THR A 89 -15.15 -12.45 1.35
N ILE A 90 -14.45 -11.33 1.10
CA ILE A 90 -13.21 -11.28 0.31
C ILE A 90 -12.04 -11.12 1.28
N LEU A 91 -11.10 -12.07 1.22
CA LEU A 91 -9.93 -12.13 2.10
C LEU A 91 -8.79 -11.25 1.59
N GLN A 92 -7.89 -10.86 2.49
CA GLN A 92 -6.68 -10.08 2.19
C GLN A 92 -5.75 -10.81 1.20
N ASP A 93 -5.55 -12.12 1.39
CA ASP A 93 -4.76 -12.96 0.47
C ASP A 93 -5.67 -13.59 -0.59
N GLN A 94 -5.75 -12.95 -1.74
CA GLN A 94 -6.58 -13.40 -2.86
C GLN A 94 -6.08 -14.71 -3.47
N ASP A 95 -4.76 -14.92 -3.52
CA ASP A 95 -4.19 -16.14 -4.10
C ASP A 95 -4.55 -17.38 -3.27
N ALA A 96 -4.69 -17.22 -1.96
CA ALA A 96 -5.14 -18.26 -1.06
C ALA A 96 -6.67 -18.53 -1.15
N GLN A 97 -7.44 -17.65 -1.77
CA GLN A 97 -8.89 -17.77 -1.92
C GLN A 97 -9.29 -18.60 -3.15
N PHE A 98 -8.47 -18.63 -4.21
CA PHE A 98 -8.79 -19.34 -5.45
C PHE A 98 -8.61 -20.85 -5.31
N ILE A 99 -9.67 -21.59 -5.65
CA ILE A 99 -9.75 -23.06 -5.60
C ILE A 99 -9.94 -23.63 -7.01
N GLY A 100 -10.67 -22.94 -7.88
CA GLY A 100 -10.96 -23.35 -9.26
C GLY A 100 -9.69 -23.35 -10.13
N LEU A 101 -9.60 -24.29 -11.07
CA LEU A 101 -8.55 -24.30 -12.09
C LEU A 101 -8.78 -23.21 -13.14
N THR A 102 -10.04 -22.85 -13.37
CA THR A 102 -10.47 -21.78 -14.25
C THR A 102 -11.29 -20.74 -13.48
N VAL A 103 -11.39 -19.53 -14.05
CA VAL A 103 -12.21 -18.45 -13.49
C VAL A 103 -13.67 -18.85 -13.34
N GLU A 104 -14.24 -19.58 -14.33
CA GLU A 104 -15.63 -20.01 -14.26
C GLU A 104 -15.87 -21.06 -13.16
N GLU A 105 -14.93 -21.98 -12.95
CA GLU A 105 -15.00 -22.97 -11.87
C GLU A 105 -14.89 -22.30 -10.50
N ASP A 106 -14.02 -21.31 -10.36
CA ASP A 106 -13.87 -20.60 -9.10
C ASP A 106 -15.14 -19.81 -8.74
N VAL A 107 -15.74 -19.11 -9.70
CA VAL A 107 -17.01 -18.39 -9.51
C VAL A 107 -18.17 -19.35 -9.26
N ALA A 108 -18.13 -20.57 -9.80
CA ALA A 108 -19.14 -21.61 -9.58
C ALA A 108 -19.07 -22.26 -8.20
N PHE A 109 -17.93 -22.19 -7.53
CA PHE A 109 -17.62 -22.96 -6.32
C PHE A 109 -18.69 -22.87 -5.23
N TYR A 110 -19.21 -21.66 -4.96
CA TYR A 110 -20.29 -21.49 -3.99
C TYR A 110 -21.57 -22.20 -4.44
N LEU A 111 -21.95 -22.11 -5.72
CA LEU A 111 -23.17 -22.70 -6.26
C LEU A 111 -23.09 -24.24 -6.25
N GLU A 112 -21.89 -24.80 -6.46
CA GLU A 112 -21.66 -26.24 -6.34
C GLU A 112 -21.90 -26.72 -4.91
N ASN A 113 -21.41 -25.98 -3.91
CA ASN A 113 -21.64 -26.29 -2.50
C ASN A 113 -23.13 -26.19 -2.09
N GLU A 114 -23.91 -25.33 -2.78
CA GLU A 114 -25.37 -25.23 -2.61
C GLU A 114 -26.14 -26.24 -3.47
N CYS A 115 -25.45 -27.14 -4.17
CA CYS A 115 -26.05 -28.15 -5.05
C CYS A 115 -27.00 -27.56 -6.12
N VAL A 116 -26.66 -26.38 -6.66
CA VAL A 116 -27.39 -25.76 -7.79
C VAL A 116 -27.22 -26.63 -9.03
N ASN A 117 -28.29 -26.81 -9.82
CA ASN A 117 -28.18 -27.61 -11.04
C ASN A 117 -27.25 -26.95 -12.07
N GLU A 118 -26.65 -27.76 -12.95
CA GLU A 118 -25.58 -27.33 -13.86
C GLU A 118 -26.00 -26.21 -14.82
N ASP A 119 -27.22 -26.24 -15.35
CA ASP A 119 -27.69 -25.25 -16.33
C ASP A 119 -27.91 -23.88 -15.67
N ASP A 120 -28.53 -23.85 -14.49
CA ASP A 120 -28.70 -22.62 -13.71
C ASP A 120 -27.36 -22.08 -13.23
N MET A 121 -26.45 -22.95 -12.79
CA MET A 121 -25.10 -22.59 -12.36
C MET A 121 -24.34 -21.89 -13.49
N LYS A 122 -24.30 -22.47 -14.70
CA LYS A 122 -23.65 -21.86 -15.88
C LYS A 122 -24.23 -20.50 -16.22
N LYS A 123 -25.55 -20.34 -16.09
CA LYS A 123 -26.23 -19.07 -16.33
C LYS A 123 -25.83 -18.02 -15.30
N ILE A 124 -25.90 -18.34 -14.00
CA ILE A 124 -25.54 -17.44 -12.91
C ILE A 124 -24.07 -17.02 -13.03
N VAL A 125 -23.13 -17.95 -13.25
CA VAL A 125 -21.71 -17.69 -13.43
C VAL A 125 -21.46 -16.74 -14.61
N SER A 126 -22.08 -17.04 -15.79
CA SER A 126 -21.95 -16.18 -16.97
C SER A 126 -22.47 -14.76 -16.72
N GLU A 127 -23.60 -14.62 -16.04
CA GLU A 127 -24.16 -13.30 -15.69
C GLU A 127 -23.28 -12.55 -14.69
N SER A 128 -22.74 -13.23 -13.66
CA SER A 128 -21.84 -12.64 -12.67
C SER A 128 -20.55 -12.15 -13.31
N LEU A 129 -19.93 -12.95 -14.18
CA LEU A 129 -18.71 -12.57 -14.92
C LEU A 129 -18.95 -11.41 -15.90
N LYS A 130 -20.14 -11.33 -16.51
CA LYS A 130 -20.51 -10.19 -17.37
C LYS A 130 -20.63 -8.90 -16.57
N LYS A 131 -21.26 -8.95 -15.39
CA LYS A 131 -21.43 -7.77 -14.50
C LYS A 131 -20.10 -7.14 -14.13
N VAL A 132 -19.10 -7.96 -13.86
CA VAL A 132 -17.73 -7.49 -13.53
C VAL A 132 -16.81 -7.39 -14.75
N LYS A 133 -17.31 -7.53 -15.97
CA LYS A 133 -16.56 -7.45 -17.26
C LYS A 133 -15.43 -8.48 -17.39
N MET A 134 -15.53 -9.62 -16.71
CA MET A 134 -14.55 -10.71 -16.73
C MET A 134 -14.94 -11.91 -17.63
N HIS A 135 -16.01 -11.82 -18.38
CA HIS A 135 -16.53 -12.92 -19.21
C HIS A 135 -15.55 -13.44 -20.26
N ASN A 136 -14.62 -12.61 -20.76
CA ASN A 136 -13.59 -13.04 -21.73
C ASN A 136 -12.47 -13.89 -21.09
N PHE A 137 -12.39 -13.91 -19.76
CA PHE A 137 -11.35 -14.61 -19.01
C PHE A 137 -11.83 -15.92 -18.39
N HIS A 138 -13.08 -16.34 -18.63
CA HIS A 138 -13.75 -17.45 -17.95
C HIS A 138 -12.96 -18.77 -17.97
N LYS A 139 -12.21 -19.06 -19.06
CA LYS A 139 -11.39 -20.27 -19.20
C LYS A 139 -9.94 -20.13 -18.75
N GLN A 140 -9.52 -18.93 -18.36
CA GLN A 140 -8.14 -18.73 -17.90
C GLN A 140 -7.99 -19.19 -16.45
N SER A 141 -6.76 -19.57 -16.08
CA SER A 141 -6.43 -19.84 -14.70
C SER A 141 -6.46 -18.53 -13.88
N PRO A 142 -7.08 -18.51 -12.68
CA PRO A 142 -7.03 -17.35 -11.80
C PRO A 142 -5.60 -16.88 -11.49
N HIS A 143 -4.64 -17.81 -11.45
CA HIS A 143 -3.25 -17.49 -11.16
C HIS A 143 -2.53 -16.71 -12.27
N GLU A 144 -3.05 -16.74 -13.50
CA GLU A 144 -2.51 -15.98 -14.64
C GLU A 144 -3.02 -14.54 -14.70
N LEU A 145 -4.03 -14.21 -13.89
CA LEU A 145 -4.65 -12.89 -13.85
C LEU A 145 -3.80 -11.87 -13.09
N SER A 146 -3.93 -10.60 -13.47
CA SER A 146 -3.38 -9.49 -12.67
C SER A 146 -4.11 -9.36 -11.32
N GLY A 147 -3.48 -8.70 -10.33
CA GLY A 147 -4.09 -8.50 -9.01
C GLY A 147 -5.48 -7.84 -9.07
N GLY A 148 -5.66 -6.81 -9.91
CA GLY A 148 -6.97 -6.18 -10.11
C GLY A 148 -8.00 -7.11 -10.76
N GLN A 149 -7.58 -7.95 -11.71
CA GLN A 149 -8.47 -8.95 -12.31
C GLN A 149 -8.84 -10.04 -11.29
N LYS A 150 -7.89 -10.49 -10.47
CA LYS A 150 -8.15 -11.43 -9.36
C LYS A 150 -9.22 -10.89 -8.41
N GLN A 151 -9.07 -9.64 -7.99
CA GLN A 151 -10.06 -8.95 -7.16
C GLN A 151 -11.45 -8.92 -7.81
N THR A 152 -11.49 -8.63 -9.09
CA THR A 152 -12.73 -8.58 -9.87
C THR A 152 -13.38 -9.97 -9.99
N VAL A 153 -12.61 -11.04 -10.13
CA VAL A 153 -13.12 -12.43 -10.14
C VAL A 153 -13.66 -12.82 -8.77
N SER A 154 -12.95 -12.50 -7.68
CA SER A 154 -13.45 -12.73 -6.31
C SER A 154 -14.79 -12.01 -6.06
N LEU A 155 -14.94 -10.79 -6.58
CA LEU A 155 -16.22 -10.07 -6.55
C LEU A 155 -17.31 -10.79 -7.37
N ALA A 156 -16.98 -11.37 -8.53
CA ALA A 156 -17.95 -12.17 -9.29
C ALA A 156 -18.43 -13.39 -8.50
N GLY A 157 -17.52 -14.11 -7.85
CA GLY A 157 -17.85 -15.22 -6.95
C GLY A 157 -18.74 -14.76 -5.78
N LEU A 158 -18.44 -13.60 -5.19
CA LEU A 158 -19.27 -13.03 -4.13
C LEU A 158 -20.69 -12.69 -4.60
N LEU A 159 -20.87 -12.24 -5.85
CA LEU A 159 -22.17 -11.94 -6.43
C LEU A 159 -23.04 -13.19 -6.70
N THR A 160 -22.47 -14.39 -6.71
CA THR A 160 -23.25 -15.65 -6.78
C THR A 160 -23.89 -15.99 -5.46
N THR A 161 -23.42 -15.42 -4.35
CA THR A 161 -24.00 -15.62 -3.03
C THR A 161 -25.21 -14.72 -2.80
N ASN A 162 -26.14 -15.16 -1.98
CA ASN A 162 -27.27 -14.34 -1.54
C ASN A 162 -26.98 -13.61 -0.21
N ALA A 163 -25.74 -13.55 0.22
CA ALA A 163 -25.34 -12.91 1.48
C ALA A 163 -25.83 -11.46 1.56
N ASP A 164 -26.38 -11.06 2.70
CA ASP A 164 -26.87 -9.70 2.95
C ASP A 164 -25.75 -8.75 3.36
N ILE A 165 -24.67 -9.29 3.87
CA ILE A 165 -23.48 -8.57 4.31
C ILE A 165 -22.31 -8.96 3.42
N LEU A 166 -21.63 -7.97 2.85
CA LEU A 166 -20.40 -8.15 2.09
C LEU A 166 -19.23 -7.57 2.90
N LEU A 167 -18.33 -8.44 3.31
CA LEU A 167 -17.16 -8.12 4.12
C LEU A 167 -15.90 -8.15 3.27
N PHE A 168 -15.15 -7.06 3.27
CA PHE A 168 -13.91 -6.90 2.54
C PHE A 168 -12.75 -6.69 3.52
N ASP A 169 -11.79 -7.60 3.56
CA ASP A 169 -10.59 -7.45 4.39
C ASP A 169 -9.41 -7.00 3.51
N GLU A 170 -9.04 -5.73 3.65
CA GLU A 170 -8.00 -5.02 2.88
C GLU A 170 -8.11 -5.21 1.35
N PRO A 171 -9.26 -4.89 0.75
CA PRO A 171 -9.52 -5.16 -0.68
C PRO A 171 -8.60 -4.39 -1.64
N LEU A 172 -7.89 -3.37 -1.18
CA LEU A 172 -6.97 -2.57 -1.99
C LEU A 172 -5.50 -3.01 -1.84
N ALA A 173 -5.21 -4.04 -1.05
CA ALA A 173 -3.85 -4.52 -0.84
C ALA A 173 -3.21 -4.93 -2.18
N ASN A 174 -1.98 -4.47 -2.43
CA ASN A 174 -1.18 -4.78 -3.63
C ASN A 174 -1.78 -4.33 -4.99
N LEU A 175 -2.86 -3.54 -4.99
CA LEU A 175 -3.42 -2.96 -6.20
C LEU A 175 -2.72 -1.64 -6.56
N ASP A 176 -2.52 -1.42 -7.86
CA ASP A 176 -2.15 -0.10 -8.36
C ASP A 176 -3.32 0.90 -8.23
N PRO A 177 -3.07 2.22 -8.33
CA PRO A 177 -4.09 3.23 -8.10
C PRO A 177 -5.32 3.12 -9.00
N ALA A 178 -5.14 2.73 -10.27
CA ALA A 178 -6.25 2.58 -11.21
C ALA A 178 -7.11 1.36 -10.87
N SER A 179 -6.48 0.23 -10.55
CA SER A 179 -7.16 -0.98 -10.09
C SER A 179 -7.88 -0.75 -8.76
N SER A 180 -7.28 0.03 -7.84
CA SER A 180 -7.90 0.40 -6.56
C SER A 180 -9.17 1.22 -6.77
N LEU A 181 -9.14 2.26 -7.63
CA LEU A 181 -10.32 3.06 -7.96
C LEU A 181 -11.40 2.21 -8.62
N HIS A 182 -11.03 1.36 -9.58
CA HIS A 182 -11.98 0.46 -10.24
C HIS A 182 -12.68 -0.48 -9.24
N THR A 183 -11.92 -1.03 -8.29
CA THR A 183 -12.48 -1.89 -7.22
C THR A 183 -13.49 -1.13 -6.36
N VAL A 184 -13.16 0.11 -5.94
CA VAL A 184 -14.07 0.94 -5.16
C VAL A 184 -15.34 1.28 -5.94
N GLU A 185 -15.21 1.65 -7.23
CA GLU A 185 -16.36 1.92 -8.09
C GLU A 185 -17.25 0.68 -8.25
N LEU A 186 -16.66 -0.50 -8.45
CA LEU A 186 -17.39 -1.74 -8.57
C LEU A 186 -18.15 -2.10 -7.27
N ILE A 187 -17.54 -1.92 -6.10
CA ILE A 187 -18.22 -2.10 -4.81
C ILE A 187 -19.40 -1.11 -4.68
N LYS A 188 -19.21 0.14 -5.11
CA LYS A 188 -20.27 1.17 -5.11
C LYS A 188 -21.44 0.79 -6.04
N GLU A 189 -21.14 0.28 -7.23
CA GLU A 189 -22.16 -0.21 -8.17
C GLU A 189 -22.95 -1.40 -7.59
N ILE A 190 -22.25 -2.38 -6.98
CA ILE A 190 -22.86 -3.53 -6.31
C ILE A 190 -23.79 -3.06 -5.19
N HIS A 191 -23.34 -2.15 -4.32
CA HIS A 191 -24.19 -1.60 -3.27
C HIS A 191 -25.45 -0.93 -3.82
N LYS A 192 -25.29 -0.06 -4.85
CA LYS A 192 -26.39 0.65 -5.49
C LYS A 192 -27.43 -0.29 -6.11
N GLN A 193 -26.96 -1.39 -6.72
CA GLN A 193 -27.82 -2.35 -7.42
C GLN A 193 -28.54 -3.33 -6.47
N TYR A 194 -27.84 -3.79 -5.43
CA TYR A 194 -28.32 -4.89 -4.58
C TYR A 194 -28.67 -4.47 -3.15
N HIS A 195 -28.41 -3.22 -2.77
CA HIS A 195 -28.64 -2.66 -1.43
C HIS A 195 -28.04 -3.51 -0.29
N LYS A 196 -26.92 -4.23 -0.57
CA LYS A 196 -26.22 -5.04 0.42
C LYS A 196 -25.54 -4.16 1.46
N THR A 197 -25.42 -4.66 2.68
CA THR A 197 -24.60 -4.02 3.72
C THR A 197 -23.13 -4.24 3.38
N ILE A 198 -22.34 -3.18 3.37
CA ILE A 198 -20.91 -3.22 3.03
C ILE A 198 -20.08 -2.95 4.28
N VAL A 199 -19.21 -3.87 4.64
CA VAL A 199 -18.22 -3.69 5.72
C VAL A 199 -16.84 -3.83 5.12
N ILE A 200 -16.00 -2.80 5.25
CA ILE A 200 -14.65 -2.80 4.71
C ILE A 200 -13.67 -2.59 5.85
N ILE A 201 -12.68 -3.45 5.92
CA ILE A 201 -11.49 -3.25 6.76
C ILE A 201 -10.41 -2.69 5.86
N GLU A 202 -9.95 -1.47 6.14
CA GLU A 202 -8.92 -0.83 5.32
C GLU A 202 -8.22 0.26 6.14
N HIS A 203 -6.96 0.52 5.80
CA HIS A 203 -6.18 1.61 6.38
C HIS A 203 -6.01 2.80 5.42
N ARG A 204 -6.36 2.63 4.13
CA ARG A 204 -6.32 3.66 3.08
C ARG A 204 -7.63 4.46 3.07
N ILE A 205 -7.81 5.32 4.06
CA ILE A 205 -9.06 6.07 4.25
C ILE A 205 -9.40 6.91 3.03
N GLU A 206 -8.42 7.60 2.44
CA GLU A 206 -8.63 8.50 1.28
C GLU A 206 -9.25 7.80 0.06
N GLU A 207 -8.86 6.56 -0.21
CA GLU A 207 -9.43 5.75 -1.27
C GLU A 207 -10.87 5.34 -0.96
N MET A 208 -11.14 4.98 0.30
CA MET A 208 -12.44 4.52 0.75
C MET A 208 -13.50 5.63 0.78
N LEU A 209 -13.11 6.88 0.91
CA LEU A 209 -14.05 8.02 0.86
C LEU A 209 -14.81 8.10 -0.48
N ASN A 210 -14.26 7.56 -1.58
CA ASN A 210 -14.97 7.50 -2.87
C ASN A 210 -16.19 6.55 -2.87
N LEU A 211 -16.35 5.74 -1.82
CA LEU A 211 -17.49 4.84 -1.66
C LEU A 211 -18.75 5.53 -1.08
N ASP A 212 -18.68 6.80 -0.71
CA ASP A 212 -19.72 7.53 0.01
C ASP A 212 -20.14 6.77 1.29
N LEU A 213 -19.19 6.60 2.19
CA LEU A 213 -19.34 5.88 3.45
C LEU A 213 -20.40 6.52 4.35
N ASP A 214 -21.22 5.70 5.00
CA ASP A 214 -22.19 6.16 5.99
C ASP A 214 -21.54 6.31 7.38
N LYS A 215 -20.53 5.44 7.68
CA LYS A 215 -19.92 5.36 9.01
C LYS A 215 -18.45 4.93 8.93
N ILE A 216 -17.62 5.50 9.77
CA ILE A 216 -16.25 5.06 10.04
C ILE A 216 -16.15 4.64 11.51
N ILE A 217 -15.60 3.46 11.75
CA ILE A 217 -15.26 2.92 13.07
C ILE A 217 -13.75 2.86 13.17
N LEU A 218 -13.17 3.58 14.12
CA LEU A 218 -11.73 3.61 14.35
C LEU A 218 -11.37 2.71 15.53
N ILE A 219 -10.39 1.82 15.30
CA ILE A 219 -9.91 0.85 16.28
C ILE A 219 -8.42 1.04 16.50
N ASP A 220 -8.02 1.13 17.76
CA ASP A 220 -6.62 1.13 18.18
C ASP A 220 -6.43 0.27 19.44
N GLU A 221 -5.35 -0.50 19.50
CA GLU A 221 -5.00 -1.40 20.62
C GLU A 221 -6.13 -2.33 21.09
N GLY A 222 -7.01 -2.73 20.17
CA GLY A 222 -8.13 -3.62 20.42
C GLY A 222 -9.40 -2.94 20.92
N GLU A 223 -9.43 -1.61 21.03
CA GLU A 223 -10.56 -0.82 21.52
C GLU A 223 -11.11 0.13 20.43
N ILE A 224 -12.39 0.48 20.50
CA ILE A 224 -12.97 1.49 19.64
C ILE A 224 -12.59 2.88 20.17
N VAL A 225 -11.88 3.63 19.33
CA VAL A 225 -11.44 5.01 19.66
C VAL A 225 -12.49 6.03 19.23
N ALA A 226 -13.16 5.81 18.10
CA ALA A 226 -14.24 6.67 17.63
C ALA A 226 -15.18 5.94 16.65
N ILE A 227 -16.44 6.41 16.63
CA ILE A 227 -17.45 6.06 15.63
C ILE A 227 -18.10 7.37 15.15
N GLY A 228 -18.17 7.55 13.83
CA GLY A 228 -18.80 8.75 13.28
C GLY A 228 -18.98 8.70 11.77
N THR A 229 -19.63 9.73 11.24
CA THR A 229 -19.66 9.96 9.79
C THR A 229 -18.28 10.41 9.31
N PRO A 230 -17.95 10.23 8.01
CA PRO A 230 -16.68 10.71 7.46
C PRO A 230 -16.37 12.17 7.82
N GLU A 231 -17.36 13.05 7.76
CA GLU A 231 -17.19 14.49 8.07
C GLU A 231 -16.72 14.70 9.50
N LYS A 232 -17.31 14.01 10.48
CA LYS A 232 -16.96 14.14 11.91
C LYS A 232 -15.56 13.60 12.19
N ILE A 233 -15.23 12.45 11.60
CA ILE A 233 -13.91 11.83 11.79
C ILE A 233 -12.82 12.69 11.16
N LEU A 234 -13.02 13.19 9.94
CA LEU A 234 -12.03 13.99 9.21
C LEU A 234 -11.85 15.39 9.78
N ALA A 235 -12.90 15.98 10.35
CA ALA A 235 -12.82 17.27 11.06
C ALA A 235 -12.02 17.17 12.38
N SER A 236 -11.90 15.98 12.96
CA SER A 236 -11.16 15.75 14.19
C SER A 236 -9.66 15.54 13.92
N ASN A 237 -8.84 15.56 14.99
CA ASN A 237 -7.42 15.18 14.89
C ASN A 237 -7.18 13.71 15.31
N ILE A 238 -8.21 12.88 15.28
CA ILE A 238 -8.13 11.53 15.81
C ILE A 238 -7.28 10.60 14.91
N LEU A 239 -7.36 10.75 13.58
CA LEU A 239 -6.61 9.92 12.64
C LEU A 239 -5.09 10.01 12.87
N PRO A 240 -4.47 11.21 12.88
CA PRO A 240 -3.04 11.32 13.18
C PRO A 240 -2.67 10.84 14.58
N SER A 241 -3.55 11.03 15.58
CA SER A 241 -3.27 10.61 16.97
C SER A 241 -3.14 9.09 17.12
N ILE A 242 -3.88 8.34 16.31
CA ILE A 242 -3.77 6.88 16.26
C ILE A 242 -2.86 6.39 15.12
N GLY A 243 -2.07 7.28 14.51
CA GLY A 243 -1.09 6.93 13.46
C GLY A 243 -1.69 6.51 12.12
N LEU A 244 -2.93 6.90 11.82
CA LEU A 244 -3.54 6.76 10.51
C LEU A 244 -3.32 8.02 9.67
N ARG A 245 -3.26 7.83 8.36
CA ARG A 245 -3.10 8.92 7.41
C ARG A 245 -4.44 9.61 7.15
N GLU A 246 -4.44 10.92 7.21
CA GLU A 246 -5.53 11.74 6.72
C GLU A 246 -5.45 11.88 5.17
N PRO A 247 -6.55 12.17 4.49
CA PRO A 247 -6.49 12.62 3.11
C PRO A 247 -5.52 13.79 2.95
N MET A 248 -4.69 13.73 1.91
CA MET A 248 -3.58 14.69 1.76
C MET A 248 -4.06 16.15 1.68
N TYR A 249 -5.24 16.41 1.12
CA TYR A 249 -5.81 17.77 1.08
C TYR A 249 -6.21 18.28 2.47
N ILE A 250 -6.66 17.41 3.38
CA ILE A 250 -7.00 17.77 4.77
C ILE A 250 -5.72 18.08 5.55
N GLU A 251 -4.69 17.22 5.42
CA GLU A 251 -3.37 17.50 5.98
C GLU A 251 -2.82 18.82 5.45
N GLY A 252 -3.01 19.10 4.15
CA GLY A 252 -2.65 20.37 3.50
C GLY A 252 -3.36 21.55 4.14
N LEU A 253 -4.68 21.51 4.29
CA LEU A 253 -5.47 22.58 4.92
C LEU A 253 -5.02 22.84 6.36
N LYS A 254 -4.81 21.79 7.15
CA LYS A 254 -4.32 21.92 8.54
C LYS A 254 -2.93 22.55 8.60
N ARG A 255 -2.01 22.15 7.71
CA ARG A 255 -0.66 22.73 7.63
C ARG A 255 -0.66 24.20 7.21
N LEU A 256 -1.61 24.58 6.36
CA LEU A 256 -1.83 25.97 5.95
C LEU A 256 -2.54 26.81 7.03
N HIS A 257 -2.88 26.22 8.18
CA HIS A 257 -3.67 26.85 9.24
C HIS A 257 -5.05 27.34 8.77
N PHE A 258 -5.67 26.59 7.85
CA PHE A 258 -7.03 26.88 7.40
C PHE A 258 -8.01 26.74 8.60
N ASP A 259 -8.80 27.79 8.86
CA ASP A 259 -9.78 27.78 9.94
C ASP A 259 -11.02 26.97 9.53
N SER A 260 -11.12 25.75 10.03
CA SER A 260 -12.22 24.82 9.75
C SER A 260 -13.46 25.03 10.64
N ASN A 261 -13.47 26.04 11.53
CA ASN A 261 -14.57 26.20 12.50
C ASN A 261 -15.90 26.55 11.85
N ASN A 262 -15.90 27.06 10.62
CA ASN A 262 -17.09 27.45 9.86
C ASN A 262 -17.30 26.66 8.56
N ASP A 263 -16.35 25.81 8.15
CA ASP A 263 -16.38 25.12 6.87
C ASP A 263 -16.45 23.60 7.04
N VAL A 264 -17.33 22.97 6.27
CA VAL A 264 -17.36 21.51 6.12
C VAL A 264 -16.20 21.10 5.24
N ILE A 265 -15.15 20.51 5.83
CA ILE A 265 -13.90 20.16 5.10
C ILE A 265 -14.03 18.90 4.22
N TYR A 266 -15.13 18.17 4.30
CA TYR A 266 -15.42 16.99 3.48
C TYR A 266 -16.92 16.98 3.07
N PRO A 267 -17.24 16.62 1.82
CA PRO A 267 -16.32 16.44 0.68
C PRO A 267 -15.67 17.76 0.23
N LEU A 268 -14.60 17.64 -0.57
CA LEU A 268 -13.78 18.78 -1.03
C LEU A 268 -14.62 19.88 -1.71
N GLU A 269 -15.66 19.48 -2.42
CA GLU A 269 -16.58 20.36 -3.15
C GLU A 269 -17.40 21.29 -2.23
N ASN A 270 -17.50 20.98 -0.95
CA ASN A 270 -18.21 21.79 0.05
C ASN A 270 -17.34 22.95 0.58
N LEU A 271 -16.03 22.96 0.31
CA LEU A 271 -15.16 24.03 0.72
C LEU A 271 -15.48 25.35 0.00
N GLN A 272 -15.32 26.47 0.70
CA GLN A 272 -15.43 27.79 0.10
C GLN A 272 -14.16 28.11 -0.69
N ARG A 273 -14.28 28.20 -2.01
CA ARG A 273 -13.17 28.35 -2.94
C ARG A 273 -12.31 29.58 -2.62
N GLU A 274 -12.94 30.73 -2.34
CA GLU A 274 -12.27 31.99 -2.05
C GLU A 274 -11.44 31.90 -0.77
N SER A 275 -11.97 31.27 0.27
CA SER A 275 -11.28 31.09 1.56
C SER A 275 -10.03 30.23 1.39
N VAL A 276 -10.14 29.10 0.66
CA VAL A 276 -9.01 28.22 0.35
C VAL A 276 -7.96 28.94 -0.50
N SER A 277 -8.39 29.66 -1.53
CA SER A 277 -7.51 30.43 -2.41
C SER A 277 -6.71 31.49 -1.65
N SER A 278 -7.37 32.24 -0.73
CA SER A 278 -6.73 33.25 0.09
C SER A 278 -5.61 32.67 0.96
N VAL A 279 -5.91 31.58 1.67
CA VAL A 279 -4.94 30.93 2.58
C VAL A 279 -3.75 30.35 1.80
N ILE A 280 -3.98 29.74 0.64
CA ILE A 280 -2.90 29.21 -0.20
C ILE A 280 -2.01 30.34 -0.72
N ASN A 281 -2.58 31.45 -1.24
CA ASN A 281 -1.80 32.57 -1.75
C ASN A 281 -0.98 33.23 -0.64
N GLU A 282 -1.58 33.50 0.54
CA GLU A 282 -0.87 34.07 1.69
C GLU A 282 0.29 33.19 2.15
N TRP A 283 0.08 31.87 2.16
CA TRP A 283 1.14 30.93 2.51
C TRP A 283 2.27 30.93 1.45
N MET A 284 1.93 30.94 0.15
CA MET A 284 2.92 30.96 -0.94
C MET A 284 3.77 32.24 -0.91
N GLU A 285 3.19 33.38 -0.56
CA GLU A 285 3.91 34.65 -0.44
C GLU A 285 4.92 34.64 0.71
N LYS A 286 4.61 33.94 1.80
CA LYS A 286 5.50 33.80 2.97
C LYS A 286 6.68 32.84 2.71
N GLN A 287 6.60 31.99 1.69
CA GLN A 287 7.67 31.05 1.38
C GLN A 287 8.84 31.74 0.67
N ALA A 288 10.00 31.71 1.32
CA ALA A 288 11.22 32.20 0.70
C ALA A 288 11.64 31.32 -0.49
N PHE A 289 11.97 31.95 -1.62
CA PHE A 289 12.57 31.24 -2.74
C PHE A 289 13.86 30.54 -2.29
N CYS A 290 13.88 29.22 -2.33
CA CYS A 290 15.12 28.48 -2.26
C CYS A 290 15.86 28.63 -3.59
N LYS A 291 17.09 29.18 -3.52
CA LYS A 291 18.05 29.14 -4.63
C LYS A 291 18.35 27.69 -4.98
N ASP A 292 18.56 27.44 -6.25
CA ASP A 292 18.87 26.13 -6.81
C ASP A 292 19.92 25.37 -5.99
N THR A 293 19.65 24.09 -5.77
CA THR A 293 20.56 23.15 -5.14
C THR A 293 21.88 23.04 -5.92
N PRO A 294 23.04 22.95 -5.24
CA PRO A 294 24.32 22.78 -5.92
C PRO A 294 24.27 21.55 -6.85
N THR A 295 24.97 21.67 -7.98
CA THR A 295 25.09 20.58 -8.97
C THR A 295 25.54 19.29 -8.30
N LYS A 296 24.63 18.35 -8.12
CA LYS A 296 24.92 17.03 -7.53
C LYS A 296 25.78 16.24 -8.53
N LYS A 297 26.77 15.49 -8.01
CA LYS A 297 27.62 14.61 -8.83
C LYS A 297 26.82 13.42 -9.34
N GLU A 298 26.88 13.12 -10.63
CA GLU A 298 26.26 11.94 -11.23
C GLU A 298 26.82 10.66 -10.61
N LEU A 299 25.93 9.76 -10.18
CA LEU A 299 26.28 8.46 -9.62
C LEU A 299 26.02 7.33 -10.61
N LEU A 300 24.79 7.27 -11.14
CA LEU A 300 24.36 6.27 -12.10
C LEU A 300 23.97 6.96 -13.40
N LYS A 301 24.39 6.41 -14.52
CA LYS A 301 23.92 6.76 -15.86
C LYS A 301 23.54 5.50 -16.61
N VAL A 302 22.34 5.50 -17.17
CA VAL A 302 21.79 4.42 -17.99
C VAL A 302 21.55 4.95 -19.39
N GLU A 303 22.12 4.28 -20.39
CA GLU A 303 22.04 4.68 -21.80
C GLU A 303 21.56 3.49 -22.64
N ASN A 304 20.49 3.71 -23.44
CA ASN A 304 19.92 2.81 -24.42
C ASN A 304 19.54 1.40 -23.90
N LEU A 305 19.11 1.31 -22.62
CA LEU A 305 18.79 0.04 -22.00
C LEU A 305 17.51 -0.52 -22.58
N SER A 306 17.60 -1.71 -23.20
CA SER A 306 16.47 -2.45 -23.77
C SER A 306 16.55 -3.91 -23.32
N PHE A 307 15.37 -4.52 -23.06
CA PHE A 307 15.30 -5.91 -22.62
C PHE A 307 14.00 -6.59 -23.06
N SER A 308 14.12 -7.87 -23.43
CA SER A 308 12.98 -8.77 -23.72
C SER A 308 13.22 -10.11 -23.03
N TYR A 309 12.18 -10.69 -22.43
CA TYR A 309 12.21 -12.09 -22.02
C TYR A 309 12.14 -13.03 -23.23
N PRO A 310 12.64 -14.27 -23.14
CA PRO A 310 12.48 -15.24 -24.22
C PRO A 310 11.00 -15.39 -24.62
N ASN A 311 10.73 -15.35 -25.91
CA ASN A 311 9.37 -15.50 -26.48
C ASN A 311 8.33 -14.44 -26.04
N LYS A 312 8.77 -13.29 -25.53
CA LYS A 312 7.89 -12.16 -25.15
C LYS A 312 8.24 -10.90 -25.93
N GLN A 313 7.26 -9.99 -26.02
CA GLN A 313 7.50 -8.64 -26.53
C GLN A 313 8.54 -7.91 -25.70
N LYS A 314 9.10 -6.84 -26.25
CA LYS A 314 10.07 -5.96 -25.60
C LYS A 314 9.44 -5.36 -24.34
N VAL A 315 10.09 -5.60 -23.19
CA VAL A 315 9.60 -5.13 -21.87
C VAL A 315 10.24 -3.80 -21.48
N LEU A 316 11.47 -3.55 -21.93
CA LEU A 316 12.15 -2.26 -21.80
C LEU A 316 12.62 -1.82 -23.17
N ASP A 317 12.37 -0.55 -23.52
CA ASP A 317 12.73 0.02 -24.80
C ASP A 317 13.48 1.35 -24.63
N ASN A 318 14.76 1.34 -25.00
CA ASN A 318 15.61 2.53 -25.06
C ASN A 318 15.54 3.42 -23.81
N VAL A 319 15.60 2.80 -22.60
CA VAL A 319 15.53 3.50 -21.33
C VAL A 319 16.81 4.28 -21.08
N ASN A 320 16.67 5.60 -20.85
CA ASN A 320 17.78 6.53 -20.61
C ASN A 320 17.49 7.40 -19.40
N PHE A 321 18.36 7.39 -18.37
CA PHE A 321 18.25 8.28 -17.21
C PHE A 321 19.56 8.35 -16.43
N SER A 322 19.68 9.38 -15.60
CA SER A 322 20.77 9.51 -14.63
C SER A 322 20.23 9.62 -13.21
N LEU A 323 21.05 9.28 -12.22
CA LEU A 323 20.79 9.46 -10.80
C LEU A 323 22.03 10.10 -10.16
N TYR A 324 21.79 11.01 -9.22
CA TYR A 324 22.85 11.77 -8.57
C TYR A 324 23.13 11.28 -7.15
N LYS A 325 24.33 11.59 -6.60
CA LYS A 325 24.71 11.20 -5.24
C LYS A 325 23.79 11.82 -4.20
N GLY A 326 23.31 11.00 -3.27
CA GLY A 326 22.37 11.41 -2.22
C GLY A 326 20.97 11.74 -2.73
N GLU A 327 20.64 11.38 -3.98
CA GLU A 327 19.32 11.58 -4.55
C GLU A 327 18.40 10.40 -4.23
N ILE A 328 17.14 10.71 -3.96
CA ILE A 328 16.04 9.74 -3.84
C ILE A 328 15.15 9.90 -5.07
N VAL A 329 15.06 8.86 -5.89
CA VAL A 329 14.22 8.84 -7.11
C VAL A 329 13.09 7.85 -6.94
N ALA A 330 11.85 8.26 -7.21
CA ALA A 330 10.72 7.36 -7.32
C ALA A 330 10.59 6.86 -8.77
N LEU A 331 10.59 5.54 -8.94
CA LEU A 331 10.29 4.87 -10.22
C LEU A 331 8.81 4.45 -10.21
N LEU A 332 8.00 5.18 -10.94
CA LEU A 332 6.54 5.07 -10.99
C LEU A 332 6.08 4.38 -12.29
N GLY A 333 4.85 3.89 -12.29
CA GLY A 333 4.18 3.28 -13.44
C GLY A 333 3.20 2.20 -13.01
N HIS A 334 2.30 1.81 -13.90
CA HIS A 334 1.34 0.74 -13.65
C HIS A 334 2.01 -0.64 -13.46
N ASN A 335 1.26 -1.62 -12.96
CA ASN A 335 1.73 -3.00 -12.88
C ASN A 335 2.01 -3.54 -14.29
N GLY A 336 3.19 -4.14 -14.47
CA GLY A 336 3.63 -4.59 -15.81
C GLY A 336 4.38 -3.55 -16.66
N ALA A 337 4.52 -2.29 -16.21
CA ALA A 337 5.26 -1.25 -16.95
C ALA A 337 6.76 -1.53 -17.16
N GLY A 338 7.33 -2.55 -16.47
CA GLY A 338 8.74 -2.91 -16.58
C GLY A 338 9.63 -2.46 -15.41
N LYS A 339 9.06 -1.91 -14.32
CA LYS A 339 9.81 -1.37 -13.17
C LYS A 339 10.77 -2.39 -12.54
N SER A 340 10.27 -3.56 -12.15
CA SER A 340 11.11 -4.63 -11.56
C SER A 340 12.11 -5.19 -12.59
N THR A 341 11.73 -5.24 -13.88
CA THR A 341 12.64 -5.63 -14.97
C THR A 341 13.81 -4.66 -15.10
N LEU A 342 13.55 -3.35 -14.97
CA LEU A 342 14.61 -2.32 -14.95
C LEU A 342 15.53 -2.52 -13.75
N ALA A 343 15.00 -2.72 -12.55
CA ALA A 343 15.80 -2.99 -11.36
C ALA A 343 16.68 -4.24 -11.52
N HIS A 344 16.10 -5.35 -12.01
CA HIS A 344 16.82 -6.59 -12.26
C HIS A 344 17.92 -6.43 -13.33
N SER A 345 17.72 -5.55 -14.31
CA SER A 345 18.74 -5.21 -15.31
C SER A 345 19.90 -4.42 -14.69
N LEU A 346 19.62 -3.46 -13.81
CA LEU A 346 20.64 -2.68 -13.11
C LEU A 346 21.54 -3.54 -12.22
N ILE A 347 20.96 -4.49 -11.49
CA ILE A 347 21.72 -5.41 -10.62
C ILE A 347 22.34 -6.60 -11.38
N GLY A 348 22.01 -6.76 -12.68
CA GLY A 348 22.63 -7.76 -13.56
C GLY A 348 21.99 -9.14 -13.53
N ILE A 349 20.81 -9.31 -12.94
CA ILE A 349 19.99 -10.54 -13.05
C ILE A 349 19.57 -10.70 -14.51
N ASN A 350 19.02 -9.66 -15.12
CA ASN A 350 18.71 -9.61 -16.54
C ASN A 350 19.96 -9.16 -17.32
N LYS A 351 20.40 -10.00 -18.25
CA LYS A 351 21.51 -9.65 -19.16
C LYS A 351 20.99 -8.81 -20.30
N THR A 352 21.42 -7.58 -20.38
CA THR A 352 21.09 -6.63 -21.44
C THR A 352 22.19 -6.60 -22.52
N LYS A 353 21.86 -6.11 -23.72
CA LYS A 353 22.76 -5.99 -24.85
C LYS A 353 22.68 -4.58 -25.43
N ASN A 354 23.81 -4.03 -25.89
CA ASN A 354 23.92 -2.73 -26.56
C ASN A 354 23.54 -1.52 -25.70
N ASP A 355 23.52 -1.68 -24.37
CA ASP A 355 23.29 -0.63 -23.39
C ASP A 355 24.61 -0.26 -22.66
N ARG A 356 24.57 0.86 -21.94
CA ARG A 356 25.65 1.26 -21.03
C ARG A 356 25.07 1.62 -19.68
N ILE A 357 25.51 0.91 -18.66
CA ILE A 357 25.21 1.20 -17.25
C ILE A 357 26.51 1.65 -16.59
N LEU A 358 26.55 2.92 -16.21
CA LEU A 358 27.74 3.54 -15.64
C LEU A 358 27.49 3.88 -14.17
N ILE A 359 28.42 3.49 -13.28
CA ILE A 359 28.44 3.90 -11.87
C ILE A 359 29.74 4.70 -11.64
N ASP A 360 29.61 5.95 -11.16
CA ASP A 360 30.73 6.90 -11.06
C ASP A 360 31.57 6.98 -12.36
N GLY A 361 30.93 6.91 -13.52
CA GLY A 361 31.55 6.92 -14.84
C GLY A 361 32.16 5.59 -15.31
N VAL A 362 32.14 4.53 -14.48
CA VAL A 362 32.66 3.21 -14.82
C VAL A 362 31.57 2.32 -15.38
N ASN A 363 31.77 1.76 -16.57
CA ASN A 363 30.80 0.81 -17.17
C ASN A 363 30.83 -0.53 -16.42
N ILE A 364 29.65 -0.93 -15.91
CA ILE A 364 29.47 -2.14 -15.11
C ILE A 364 28.81 -3.31 -15.86
N ASN A 365 28.54 -3.20 -17.17
CA ASN A 365 27.85 -4.23 -17.93
C ASN A 365 28.55 -5.60 -17.87
N SER A 366 29.88 -5.61 -17.88
CA SER A 366 30.69 -6.84 -17.80
C SER A 366 30.83 -7.40 -16.37
N TRP A 367 30.34 -6.68 -15.35
CA TRP A 367 30.50 -7.12 -13.97
C TRP A 367 29.54 -8.26 -13.64
N SER A 368 30.01 -9.22 -12.83
CA SER A 368 29.17 -10.26 -12.27
C SER A 368 28.13 -9.65 -11.30
N ILE A 369 27.02 -10.36 -11.06
CA ILE A 369 25.99 -9.97 -10.08
C ILE A 369 26.63 -9.68 -8.71
N ARG A 370 27.58 -10.54 -8.27
CA ARG A 370 28.31 -10.35 -7.01
C ARG A 370 29.05 -9.01 -6.98
N LYS A 371 29.78 -8.66 -8.05
CA LYS A 371 30.52 -7.40 -8.12
C LYS A 371 29.59 -6.19 -8.21
N ARG A 372 28.47 -6.29 -8.95
CA ARG A 372 27.43 -5.23 -8.97
C ARG A 372 26.81 -5.03 -7.59
N GLY A 373 26.57 -6.12 -6.84
CA GLY A 373 26.03 -6.08 -5.48
C GLY A 373 26.90 -5.35 -4.45
N GLU A 374 28.17 -5.07 -4.77
CA GLU A 374 29.05 -4.23 -3.94
C GLU A 374 28.74 -2.73 -4.07
N VAL A 375 28.08 -2.32 -5.15
CA VAL A 375 27.78 -0.91 -5.46
C VAL A 375 26.27 -0.62 -5.57
N ILE A 376 25.47 -1.60 -6.03
CA ILE A 376 24.01 -1.50 -6.16
C ILE A 376 23.40 -2.64 -5.38
N SER A 377 22.59 -2.34 -4.37
CA SER A 377 21.81 -3.34 -3.63
C SER A 377 20.33 -3.25 -3.97
N TYR A 378 19.65 -4.38 -3.91
CA TYR A 378 18.21 -4.48 -4.15
C TYR A 378 17.52 -5.08 -2.93
N VAL A 379 16.47 -4.43 -2.46
CA VAL A 379 15.63 -4.89 -1.35
C VAL A 379 14.25 -5.21 -1.90
N MET A 380 13.85 -6.47 -1.76
CA MET A 380 12.58 -6.99 -2.27
C MET A 380 11.39 -6.50 -1.46
N GLN A 381 10.22 -6.50 -2.07
CA GLN A 381 8.95 -6.13 -1.45
C GLN A 381 8.68 -6.94 -0.17
N ASN A 382 8.78 -8.27 -0.26
CA ASN A 382 8.57 -9.17 0.89
C ASN A 382 9.91 -9.48 1.57
N PRO A 383 10.13 -9.02 2.82
CA PRO A 383 11.37 -9.28 3.55
C PRO A 383 11.64 -10.76 3.80
N ASN A 384 10.60 -11.60 3.89
CA ASN A 384 10.76 -13.04 4.13
C ASN A 384 11.45 -13.76 2.95
N HIS A 385 11.44 -13.19 1.74
CA HIS A 385 12.16 -13.75 0.58
C HIS A 385 13.66 -13.42 0.60
N MET A 386 14.10 -12.49 1.44
CA MET A 386 15.50 -12.10 1.57
C MET A 386 16.16 -12.68 2.81
N ILE A 387 15.40 -12.87 3.88
CA ILE A 387 15.89 -13.38 5.17
C ILE A 387 16.21 -14.86 5.03
N THR A 388 17.46 -15.24 5.38
CA THR A 388 17.98 -16.60 5.21
C THR A 388 18.47 -17.22 6.50
N GLN A 389 18.72 -16.40 7.54
CA GLN A 389 19.30 -16.87 8.81
C GLN A 389 18.25 -16.92 9.92
N ALA A 390 18.61 -17.57 11.04
CA ALA A 390 17.69 -17.75 12.17
C ALA A 390 17.64 -16.53 13.10
N THR A 391 18.78 -15.84 13.27
CA THR A 391 18.90 -14.71 14.19
C THR A 391 19.29 -13.42 13.48
N VAL A 392 18.97 -12.28 14.11
CA VAL A 392 19.28 -10.94 13.59
C VAL A 392 20.77 -10.74 13.35
N MET A 393 21.63 -11.18 14.29
CA MET A 393 23.08 -11.03 14.16
C MET A 393 23.64 -11.90 13.03
N GLU A 394 23.14 -13.11 12.86
CA GLU A 394 23.56 -14.00 11.77
C GLU A 394 23.20 -13.38 10.40
N GLU A 395 21.96 -12.91 10.25
CA GLU A 395 21.47 -12.32 9.00
C GLU A 395 22.30 -11.10 8.58
N ILE A 396 22.53 -10.17 9.52
CA ILE A 396 23.30 -8.95 9.20
C ILE A 396 24.78 -9.24 8.94
N SER A 397 25.33 -10.29 9.52
CA SER A 397 26.74 -10.68 9.35
C SER A 397 26.96 -11.51 8.08
N PHE A 398 25.92 -12.14 7.53
CA PHE A 398 26.03 -13.13 6.47
C PHE A 398 26.75 -12.60 5.22
N SER A 399 26.36 -11.43 4.71
CA SER A 399 26.99 -10.83 3.53
C SER A 399 28.44 -10.41 3.76
N LEU A 400 28.81 -10.05 5.00
CA LEU A 400 30.18 -9.69 5.38
C LEU A 400 31.08 -10.92 5.49
N GLN A 401 30.56 -12.04 5.98
CA GLN A 401 31.30 -13.32 6.05
C GLN A 401 31.79 -13.77 4.67
N LEU A 402 31.02 -13.48 3.62
CA LEU A 402 31.40 -13.79 2.24
C LEU A 402 32.58 -12.94 1.70
N LYS A 403 32.90 -11.83 2.38
CA LYS A 403 33.97 -10.87 1.97
C LYS A 403 35.34 -11.18 2.55
N LYS A 404 35.53 -12.26 3.32
CA LYS A 404 36.81 -12.66 3.93
C LYS A 404 37.43 -11.58 4.84
N ILE A 405 36.63 -10.83 5.57
CA ILE A 405 37.08 -9.87 6.60
C ILE A 405 37.14 -10.53 7.98
N SER A 406 37.86 -9.93 8.93
CA SER A 406 38.02 -10.51 10.26
C SER A 406 36.67 -10.60 11.02
N LYS A 407 36.54 -11.54 11.94
CA LYS A 407 35.33 -11.69 12.77
C LYS A 407 35.04 -10.44 13.61
N GLU A 408 36.09 -9.80 14.10
CA GLU A 408 36.04 -8.55 14.87
C GLU A 408 35.44 -7.42 14.04
N GLU A 409 35.92 -7.25 12.80
CA GLU A 409 35.43 -6.25 11.87
C GLU A 409 33.98 -6.51 11.46
N ILE A 410 33.61 -7.79 11.22
CA ILE A 410 32.21 -8.18 10.94
C ILE A 410 31.30 -7.77 12.09
N LYS A 411 31.69 -8.11 13.34
CA LYS A 411 30.91 -7.77 14.52
C LYS A 411 30.75 -6.26 14.67
N LEU A 412 31.82 -5.48 14.51
CA LEU A 412 31.80 -4.03 14.62
C LEU A 412 30.82 -3.42 13.61
N ARG A 413 30.95 -3.76 12.31
CA ARG A 413 30.05 -3.23 11.26
C ARG A 413 28.61 -3.66 11.45
N ALA A 414 28.38 -4.91 11.85
CA ALA A 414 27.04 -5.41 12.13
C ALA A 414 26.38 -4.63 13.28
N GLU A 415 27.09 -4.44 14.39
CA GLU A 415 26.57 -3.67 15.53
C GLU A 415 26.32 -2.20 15.22
N GLU A 416 27.23 -1.55 14.47
CA GLU A 416 27.05 -0.17 14.01
C GLU A 416 25.82 -0.04 13.11
N THR A 417 25.66 -0.95 12.15
CA THR A 417 24.51 -0.93 11.25
C THR A 417 23.20 -1.20 12.00
N LEU A 418 23.19 -2.14 12.95
CA LEU A 418 22.03 -2.38 13.80
C LEU A 418 21.64 -1.15 14.63
N LYS A 419 22.62 -0.38 15.15
CA LYS A 419 22.36 0.88 15.84
C LYS A 419 21.73 1.91 14.90
N ILE A 420 22.28 2.08 13.70
CA ILE A 420 21.73 2.98 12.67
C ILE A 420 20.28 2.63 12.33
N CYS A 421 19.97 1.32 12.20
CA CYS A 421 18.63 0.83 11.85
C CYS A 421 17.66 0.71 13.05
N GLY A 422 18.11 1.03 14.28
CA GLY A 422 17.28 0.89 15.49
C GLY A 422 16.98 -0.55 15.90
N LEU A 423 17.81 -1.50 15.43
CA LEU A 423 17.62 -2.94 15.69
C LEU A 423 18.62 -3.53 16.70
N PHE A 424 19.53 -2.73 17.23
CA PHE A 424 20.55 -3.20 18.17
C PHE A 424 20.01 -3.91 19.42
N PRO A 425 18.87 -3.49 20.02
CA PRO A 425 18.27 -4.22 21.15
C PRO A 425 17.84 -5.64 20.79
N PHE A 426 17.51 -5.90 19.53
CA PHE A 426 17.02 -7.18 19.02
C PHE A 426 18.13 -8.08 18.45
N ARG A 427 19.41 -7.69 18.53
CA ARG A 427 20.54 -8.35 17.86
C ARG A 427 20.66 -9.87 18.08
N ASN A 428 20.23 -10.34 19.25
CA ASN A 428 20.27 -11.76 19.62
C ASN A 428 18.93 -12.48 19.46
N TRP A 429 17.91 -11.77 18.92
CA TRP A 429 16.57 -12.34 18.80
C TRP A 429 16.45 -13.25 17.58
N PRO A 430 15.59 -14.29 17.68
CA PRO A 430 15.18 -15.03 16.50
C PRO A 430 14.36 -14.09 15.58
N ILE A 431 14.60 -14.18 14.28
CA ILE A 431 13.96 -13.27 13.30
C ILE A 431 12.45 -13.48 13.25
N GLN A 432 11.98 -14.67 13.56
CA GLN A 432 10.55 -14.98 13.63
C GLN A 432 9.79 -14.13 14.67
N ALA A 433 10.46 -13.68 15.73
CA ALA A 433 9.90 -12.83 16.76
C ALA A 433 9.83 -11.33 16.37
N LEU A 434 10.42 -10.96 15.24
CA LEU A 434 10.37 -9.58 14.75
C LEU A 434 9.05 -9.27 14.06
N SER A 435 8.55 -8.04 14.27
CA SER A 435 7.43 -7.50 13.49
C SER A 435 7.81 -7.36 12.01
N TYR A 436 6.81 -7.27 11.14
CA TYR A 436 7.04 -7.09 9.70
C TYR A 436 7.89 -5.85 9.39
N GLY A 437 7.62 -4.71 10.05
CA GLY A 437 8.42 -3.49 9.91
C GLY A 437 9.86 -3.64 10.40
N GLN A 438 10.09 -4.40 11.49
CA GLN A 438 11.44 -4.74 11.96
C GLN A 438 12.17 -5.66 10.97
N LYS A 439 11.48 -6.63 10.37
CA LYS A 439 12.05 -7.48 9.30
C LYS A 439 12.45 -6.66 8.08
N LYS A 440 11.62 -5.69 7.64
CA LYS A 440 11.99 -4.75 6.57
C LYS A 440 13.24 -3.93 6.92
N ARG A 441 13.32 -3.39 8.14
CA ARG A 441 14.55 -2.69 8.57
C ARG A 441 15.77 -3.62 8.61
N LEU A 442 15.57 -4.89 8.97
CA LEU A 442 16.65 -5.88 8.97
C LEU A 442 17.16 -6.17 7.55
N THR A 443 16.28 -6.32 6.55
CA THR A 443 16.73 -6.52 5.16
C THR A 443 17.52 -5.32 4.62
N ILE A 444 17.15 -4.10 5.00
CA ILE A 444 17.96 -2.92 4.67
C ILE A 444 19.28 -2.93 5.44
N ALA A 445 19.26 -3.25 6.73
CA ALA A 445 20.46 -3.35 7.53
C ALA A 445 21.45 -4.36 6.92
N SER A 446 20.98 -5.53 6.47
CA SER A 446 21.85 -6.55 5.87
C SER A 446 22.54 -6.07 4.58
N VAL A 447 21.87 -5.25 3.75
CA VAL A 447 22.52 -4.66 2.57
C VAL A 447 23.38 -3.45 2.92
N LEU A 448 23.03 -2.65 3.92
CA LEU A 448 23.83 -1.50 4.38
C LEU A 448 25.23 -1.88 4.87
N THR A 449 25.38 -3.06 5.48
CA THR A 449 26.70 -3.55 5.94
C THR A 449 27.73 -3.63 4.82
N THR A 450 27.28 -3.80 3.57
CA THR A 450 28.15 -3.85 2.39
C THR A 450 28.56 -2.47 1.90
N ASN A 451 27.98 -1.39 2.45
CA ASN A 451 28.17 0.01 2.09
C ASN A 451 27.97 0.29 0.59
N PRO A 452 26.80 -0.04 0.04
CA PRO A 452 26.50 0.21 -1.37
C PRO A 452 26.38 1.71 -1.65
N LYS A 453 26.54 2.12 -2.92
CA LYS A 453 26.35 3.52 -3.35
C LYS A 453 24.89 3.82 -3.69
N LEU A 454 24.19 2.80 -4.16
CA LEU A 454 22.78 2.84 -4.56
C LEU A 454 22.01 1.68 -3.93
N ILE A 455 20.85 1.97 -3.35
CA ILE A 455 19.90 0.96 -2.90
C ILE A 455 18.60 1.12 -3.68
N ILE A 456 18.14 0.05 -4.30
CA ILE A 456 16.84 -0.04 -4.95
C ILE A 456 15.88 -0.71 -3.95
N LEU A 457 14.79 -0.03 -3.61
CA LEU A 457 13.76 -0.52 -2.70
C LEU A 457 12.49 -0.81 -3.50
N ASP A 458 12.06 -2.07 -3.52
CA ASP A 458 10.82 -2.47 -4.20
C ASP A 458 9.66 -2.42 -3.20
N GLU A 459 8.68 -1.55 -3.48
CA GLU A 459 7.50 -1.30 -2.64
C GLU A 459 7.84 -1.17 -1.14
N PRO A 460 8.67 -0.18 -0.76
CA PRO A 460 9.27 -0.11 0.57
C PRO A 460 8.22 0.02 1.70
N THR A 461 7.05 0.53 1.39
CA THR A 461 5.99 0.85 2.36
C THR A 461 4.80 -0.11 2.33
N ALA A 462 4.80 -1.08 1.39
CA ALA A 462 3.73 -2.06 1.28
C ALA A 462 3.53 -2.83 2.60
N GLY A 463 2.26 -2.98 3.03
CA GLY A 463 1.89 -3.68 4.26
C GLY A 463 2.29 -2.98 5.57
N GLN A 464 2.60 -1.68 5.53
CA GLN A 464 2.87 -0.87 6.72
C GLN A 464 1.77 0.17 6.94
N ASP A 465 1.42 0.40 8.20
CA ASP A 465 0.61 1.55 8.58
C ASP A 465 1.41 2.86 8.48
N HIS A 466 0.72 3.99 8.50
CA HIS A 466 1.34 5.30 8.30
C HIS A 466 2.39 5.65 9.36
N TYR A 467 2.23 5.22 10.59
CA TYR A 467 3.22 5.48 11.65
C TYR A 467 4.57 4.80 11.37
N HIS A 468 4.54 3.49 11.05
CA HIS A 468 5.75 2.74 10.70
C HIS A 468 6.36 3.19 9.38
N TYR A 469 5.50 3.50 8.40
CA TYR A 469 5.88 4.12 7.14
C TYR A 469 6.71 5.40 7.35
N LYS A 470 6.20 6.36 8.14
CA LYS A 470 6.86 7.64 8.40
C LYS A 470 8.22 7.45 9.09
N GLN A 471 8.29 6.59 10.12
CA GLN A 471 9.56 6.26 10.77
C GLN A 471 10.58 5.67 9.80
N PHE A 472 10.12 4.77 8.93
CA PHE A 472 10.97 4.13 7.95
C PHE A 472 11.50 5.12 6.92
N MET A 473 10.66 5.99 6.39
CA MET A 473 11.05 6.97 5.37
C MET A 473 11.95 8.08 5.93
N THR A 474 11.73 8.52 7.16
CA THR A 474 12.63 9.43 7.88
C THR A 474 14.02 8.80 8.05
N PHE A 475 14.09 7.49 8.33
CA PHE A 475 15.37 6.77 8.38
C PHE A 475 16.08 6.77 7.01
N ILE A 476 15.36 6.50 5.92
CA ILE A 476 15.93 6.52 4.55
C ILE A 476 16.44 7.93 4.19
N ARG A 477 15.71 8.98 4.53
CA ARG A 477 16.14 10.38 4.32
C ARG A 477 17.46 10.69 5.05
N LYS A 478 17.61 10.22 6.29
CA LYS A 478 18.88 10.39 7.05
C LYS A 478 20.06 9.69 6.36
N LEU A 479 19.85 8.55 5.72
CA LEU A 479 20.87 7.85 4.94
C LEU A 479 21.20 8.62 3.64
N ALA A 480 20.18 9.16 2.97
CA ALA A 480 20.38 9.96 1.76
C ALA A 480 21.17 11.24 2.05
N ALA A 481 20.91 11.91 3.17
CA ALA A 481 21.66 13.08 3.63
C ALA A 481 23.14 12.76 3.89
N LYS A 482 23.48 11.49 4.20
CA LYS A 482 24.87 11.00 4.30
C LYS A 482 25.50 10.61 2.97
N GLY A 483 24.81 10.86 1.84
CA GLY A 483 25.32 10.65 0.48
C GLY A 483 24.92 9.30 -0.16
N MET A 484 24.12 8.48 0.49
CA MET A 484 23.57 7.27 -0.09
C MET A 484 22.42 7.59 -1.05
N SER A 485 22.35 6.93 -2.19
CA SER A 485 21.30 7.21 -3.20
C SER A 485 20.28 6.08 -3.22
N PHE A 486 19.03 6.42 -3.54
CA PHE A 486 17.92 5.48 -3.52
C PHE A 486 17.07 5.55 -4.79
N ILE A 487 16.59 4.39 -5.24
CA ILE A 487 15.48 4.27 -6.18
C ILE A 487 14.35 3.55 -5.45
N PHE A 488 13.18 4.19 -5.35
CA PHE A 488 11.96 3.56 -4.86
C PHE A 488 11.13 3.11 -6.04
N ILE A 489 10.89 1.82 -6.16
CA ILE A 489 9.85 1.31 -7.05
C ILE A 489 8.56 1.35 -6.24
N THR A 490 7.59 2.14 -6.68
CA THR A 490 6.33 2.25 -5.94
C THR A 490 5.15 2.66 -6.82
N HIS A 491 3.96 2.34 -6.36
CA HIS A 491 2.69 2.85 -6.86
C HIS A 491 2.05 3.85 -5.88
N ASP A 492 2.68 4.14 -4.76
CA ASP A 492 2.24 5.16 -3.80
C ASP A 492 2.71 6.56 -4.23
N MET A 493 1.78 7.34 -4.78
CA MET A 493 2.04 8.71 -5.23
C MET A 493 2.40 9.65 -4.07
N ASN A 494 1.86 9.38 -2.89
CA ASN A 494 2.12 10.18 -1.71
C ASN A 494 3.56 9.96 -1.24
N LEU A 495 4.05 8.71 -1.27
CA LEU A 495 5.46 8.40 -1.02
C LEU A 495 6.39 9.20 -1.95
N ALA A 496 6.06 9.20 -3.24
CA ALA A 496 6.87 9.90 -4.22
C ALA A 496 6.88 11.42 -3.97
N LEU A 497 5.73 12.03 -3.67
CA LEU A 497 5.61 13.46 -3.39
C LEU A 497 6.36 13.89 -2.12
N GLU A 498 6.22 13.14 -1.04
CA GLU A 498 6.81 13.50 0.27
C GLU A 498 8.31 13.25 0.34
N TYR A 499 8.78 12.12 -0.22
CA TYR A 499 10.14 11.66 0.04
C TYR A 499 11.07 11.62 -1.17
N ALA A 500 10.56 11.58 -2.41
CA ALA A 500 11.44 11.59 -3.56
C ALA A 500 11.82 13.01 -4.00
N ASP A 501 13.07 13.20 -4.38
CA ASP A 501 13.53 14.45 -4.98
C ASP A 501 13.02 14.56 -6.43
N ARG A 502 12.96 13.41 -7.12
CA ARG A 502 12.56 13.29 -8.52
C ARG A 502 11.76 12.02 -8.76
N ALA A 503 10.87 12.06 -9.76
CA ALA A 503 10.11 10.91 -10.21
C ALA A 503 10.43 10.59 -11.67
N ILE A 504 10.60 9.30 -11.95
CA ILE A 504 10.71 8.73 -13.29
C ILE A 504 9.47 7.88 -13.52
N VAL A 505 8.73 8.15 -14.60
CA VAL A 505 7.53 7.38 -14.96
C VAL A 505 7.85 6.45 -16.12
N LEU A 506 7.67 5.16 -15.87
CA LEU A 506 7.81 4.10 -16.86
C LEU A 506 6.42 3.68 -17.36
N HIS A 507 6.25 3.65 -18.68
CA HIS A 507 5.03 3.20 -19.34
C HIS A 507 5.41 2.36 -20.56
N GLU A 508 4.87 1.13 -20.64
CA GLU A 508 5.15 0.19 -21.73
C GLU A 508 6.66 0.05 -22.07
N GLY A 509 7.49 0.06 -21.04
CA GLY A 509 8.94 -0.09 -21.18
C GLY A 509 9.71 1.18 -21.52
N GLU A 510 9.06 2.33 -21.70
CA GLU A 510 9.68 3.61 -22.01
C GLU A 510 9.54 4.61 -20.86
N ILE A 511 10.50 5.53 -20.73
CA ILE A 511 10.40 6.66 -19.80
C ILE A 511 9.59 7.77 -20.46
N ILE A 512 8.39 8.06 -19.92
CA ILE A 512 7.52 9.11 -20.42
C ILE A 512 7.63 10.44 -19.65
N ALA A 513 8.19 10.41 -18.43
CA ALA A 513 8.45 11.60 -17.63
C ALA A 513 9.64 11.37 -16.70
N ASN A 514 10.43 12.44 -16.46
CA ASN A 514 11.60 12.44 -15.60
C ASN A 514 11.86 13.87 -15.09
N ASN A 515 11.27 14.23 -13.95
CA ASN A 515 11.36 15.56 -13.36
C ASN A 515 11.12 15.51 -11.84
N THR A 516 11.02 16.64 -11.15
CA THR A 516 10.64 16.67 -9.73
C THR A 516 9.32 15.93 -9.53
N ALA A 517 9.16 15.26 -8.39
CA ALA A 517 7.95 14.45 -8.13
C ALA A 517 6.66 15.30 -8.24
N SER A 518 6.68 16.54 -7.76
CA SER A 518 5.55 17.48 -7.85
C SER A 518 5.17 17.83 -9.30
N THR A 519 6.16 18.10 -10.17
CA THR A 519 5.91 18.38 -11.61
C THR A 519 5.34 17.16 -12.33
N VAL A 520 5.95 15.97 -12.12
CA VAL A 520 5.51 14.72 -12.77
C VAL A 520 4.08 14.36 -12.37
N LEU A 521 3.79 14.40 -11.06
CA LEU A 521 2.48 14.03 -10.51
C LEU A 521 1.43 15.15 -10.57
N GLY A 522 1.83 16.34 -11.01
CA GLY A 522 0.94 17.45 -11.36
C GLY A 522 0.49 17.45 -12.83
N HIS A 523 1.11 16.65 -13.71
CA HIS A 523 0.85 16.68 -15.15
C HIS A 523 -0.24 15.69 -15.57
N PRO A 524 -1.47 16.14 -15.96
CA PRO A 524 -2.62 15.25 -16.18
C PRO A 524 -2.42 14.18 -17.25
N GLU A 525 -1.74 14.51 -18.35
CA GLU A 525 -1.48 13.56 -19.44
C GLU A 525 -0.54 12.42 -19.00
N THR A 526 0.49 12.76 -18.23
CA THR A 526 1.41 11.75 -17.65
C THR A 526 0.66 10.79 -16.72
N LEU A 527 -0.19 11.34 -15.83
CA LEU A 527 -1.00 10.55 -14.91
C LEU A 527 -1.93 9.61 -15.67
N LYS A 528 -2.65 10.12 -16.68
CA LYS A 528 -3.56 9.32 -17.50
C LYS A 528 -2.84 8.22 -18.28
N ARG A 529 -1.73 8.53 -18.94
CA ARG A 529 -0.95 7.54 -19.72
C ARG A 529 -0.38 6.43 -18.84
N ALA A 530 0.13 6.78 -17.66
CA ALA A 530 0.76 5.82 -16.76
C ALA A 530 -0.21 5.14 -15.78
N ASN A 531 -1.53 5.41 -15.87
CA ASN A 531 -2.55 4.95 -14.93
C ASN A 531 -2.21 5.30 -13.47
N LEU A 532 -1.69 6.54 -13.26
CA LEU A 532 -1.38 7.06 -11.93
C LEU A 532 -2.53 7.91 -11.41
N LYS A 533 -2.66 7.99 -10.09
CA LYS A 533 -3.68 8.79 -9.41
C LYS A 533 -3.20 10.21 -9.16
N GLU A 534 -4.06 11.20 -9.41
CA GLU A 534 -3.84 12.57 -8.96
C GLU A 534 -3.99 12.67 -7.44
N SER A 535 -3.06 13.36 -6.75
CA SER A 535 -3.19 13.56 -5.31
C SER A 535 -4.38 14.46 -4.96
N SER A 536 -5.02 14.22 -3.81
CA SER A 536 -6.13 15.07 -3.37
C SER A 536 -5.69 16.50 -3.04
N LEU A 537 -4.45 16.70 -2.64
CA LEU A 537 -3.89 18.04 -2.46
C LEU A 537 -3.83 18.80 -3.78
N PHE A 538 -3.43 18.15 -4.89
CA PHE A 538 -3.42 18.78 -6.19
C PHE A 538 -4.84 19.11 -6.69
N LYS A 539 -5.81 18.23 -6.38
CA LYS A 539 -7.24 18.51 -6.63
C LYS A 539 -7.71 19.74 -5.86
N LEU A 540 -7.34 19.87 -4.58
CA LEU A 540 -7.65 21.06 -3.77
C LEU A 540 -7.09 22.34 -4.39
N VAL A 541 -5.83 22.31 -4.84
CA VAL A 541 -5.18 23.49 -5.45
C VAL A 541 -5.85 23.88 -6.77
N LYS A 542 -6.22 22.91 -7.59
CA LYS A 542 -7.02 23.17 -8.82
C LYS A 542 -8.40 23.72 -8.48
N PHE A 543 -9.07 23.15 -7.50
CA PHE A 543 -10.37 23.64 -7.03
C PHE A 543 -10.30 25.09 -6.57
N SER A 544 -9.26 25.47 -5.82
CA SER A 544 -9.06 26.85 -5.33
C SER A 544 -8.80 27.86 -6.45
N GLY A 545 -8.43 27.42 -7.66
CA GLY A 545 -8.17 28.30 -8.80
C GLY A 545 -6.84 29.06 -8.72
N ILE A 546 -5.86 28.53 -8.00
CA ILE A 546 -4.50 29.08 -7.95
C ILE A 546 -3.89 29.08 -9.35
N ALA A 547 -3.24 30.21 -9.72
CA ALA A 547 -2.69 30.42 -11.05
C ALA A 547 -1.54 29.44 -11.38
N ASP A 548 -0.73 29.06 -10.39
CA ASP A 548 0.41 28.15 -10.55
C ASP A 548 0.35 27.01 -9.54
N PRO A 549 -0.45 25.95 -9.82
CA PRO A 549 -0.56 24.78 -8.96
C PRO A 549 0.76 24.04 -8.74
N GLU A 550 1.62 23.96 -9.77
CA GLU A 550 2.89 23.26 -9.71
C GLU A 550 3.86 23.95 -8.75
N ARG A 551 3.91 25.27 -8.78
CA ARG A 551 4.70 26.07 -7.85
C ARG A 551 4.27 25.83 -6.40
N PHE A 552 2.96 25.83 -6.13
CA PHE A 552 2.47 25.52 -4.78
C PHE A 552 2.91 24.11 -4.34
N MET A 553 2.69 23.09 -5.16
CA MET A 553 3.07 21.71 -4.83
C MET A 553 4.56 21.59 -4.56
N LYS A 554 5.41 22.24 -5.36
CA LYS A 554 6.85 22.27 -5.15
C LYS A 554 7.20 22.88 -3.80
N LEU A 555 6.69 24.08 -3.50
CA LEU A 555 6.94 24.79 -2.24
C LEU A 555 6.44 23.99 -1.03
N TYR A 556 5.26 23.38 -1.14
CA TYR A 556 4.64 22.61 -0.07
C TYR A 556 5.48 21.37 0.31
N PHE A 557 5.90 20.57 -0.67
CA PHE A 557 6.71 19.40 -0.41
C PHE A 557 8.16 19.73 -0.06
N ASP A 558 8.70 20.85 -0.56
CA ASP A 558 10.00 21.35 -0.10
C ASP A 558 9.94 21.79 1.38
N ASP A 559 8.83 22.37 1.83
CA ASP A 559 8.61 22.75 3.23
C ASP A 559 8.47 21.52 4.13
N ILE A 560 7.72 20.48 3.71
CA ILE A 560 7.64 19.19 4.43
C ILE A 560 9.04 18.60 4.62
N ARG A 561 9.83 18.53 3.55
CA ARG A 561 11.17 17.95 3.58
C ARG A 561 12.15 18.70 4.49
N ARG A 562 11.98 20.02 4.65
CA ARG A 562 12.77 20.83 5.61
C ARG A 562 12.31 20.67 7.05
N GLY A 563 10.99 20.62 7.28
CA GLY A 563 10.42 20.51 8.63
C GLY A 563 10.65 19.16 9.30
N GLU A 564 10.95 18.10 8.55
CA GLU A 564 11.29 16.78 9.09
C GLU A 564 12.76 16.67 9.56
N GLY A 565 13.50 17.78 9.59
CA GLY A 565 14.79 17.90 10.27
C GLY A 565 15.89 17.01 9.70
N VAL A 566 16.24 17.25 8.43
CA VAL A 566 17.51 16.79 7.87
C VAL A 566 18.51 17.94 7.82
#